data_ecd82bc4c68db571a0eadfebcf5a85f8
#
_entry.id   ecd82bc4c68db571a0eadfebcf5a85f8
#
_cell.length_a   1.000
_cell.length_b   1.000
_cell.length_c   1.000
_cell.angle_alpha   90.00
_cell.angle_beta   90.00
_cell.angle_gamma   90.00
#
_symmetry.space_group_name_H-M   'P 1'
#
loop_
_entity.id
_entity.type
_entity.pdbx_description
1 polymer ?
#
loop_
_entity_poly.entity_id
_entity_poly.type
_entity_poly.pdbx_seq_one_letter_code
_entity_poly.pdbx_strand_id
1 'polypeptide(L)'
;MNLQNSRKPKMGSQGNNGLLFQITINKLAKMMLFLPFFGAAFCIIWSIIYDFESSTSTHCRVQNYLPSISSAIGGYTPQRYVWRICIALHCSPRFFITAGYYTFNSQFHVGTKNNLYKLLAGLCAILNSIEILALVVLTNISSTENFNVHENSFITFMVTSEFYMLFSCIVFKWGRTSNGRQMTPKEKKSFHYKIALFLFNISCFLTAIYLYFRHNSYCEAGVYSQFAFFEYLVVVSNIAYHWTMCLDFDDYVLGLRKCIESMELTIIKTV
;
A
#
# COMPACT_ATOMS: atom_id res chain seq x y z
N MET A 1 -37.53 -33.34 -35.20
CA MET A 1 -36.56 -34.00 -34.32
C MET A 1 -35.18 -33.73 -34.91
N ASN A 2 -34.59 -32.59 -34.56
CA ASN A 2 -33.23 -32.23 -34.99
C ASN A 2 -32.51 -31.59 -33.79
N LEU A 3 -31.67 -32.40 -33.17
CA LEU A 3 -30.78 -32.01 -32.08
C LEU A 3 -29.66 -31.15 -32.69
N GLN A 4 -29.71 -29.83 -32.49
CA GLN A 4 -28.57 -28.95 -32.74
C GLN A 4 -27.50 -29.16 -31.66
N ASN A 5 -26.44 -29.83 -32.06
CA ASN A 5 -25.23 -30.07 -31.30
C ASN A 5 -24.48 -28.76 -31.18
N SER A 6 -24.67 -28.03 -30.06
CA SER A 6 -23.91 -26.83 -29.70
C SER A 6 -22.46 -27.26 -29.42
N ARG A 7 -21.61 -27.21 -30.43
CA ARG A 7 -20.17 -27.32 -30.27
C ARG A 7 -19.67 -26.08 -29.54
N LYS A 8 -19.23 -26.23 -28.27
CA LYS A 8 -18.40 -25.24 -27.59
C LYS A 8 -17.18 -24.95 -28.47
N PRO A 9 -16.81 -23.71 -28.71
CA PRO A 9 -15.60 -23.39 -29.42
C PRO A 9 -14.42 -23.98 -28.64
N LYS A 10 -13.63 -24.86 -29.26
CA LYS A 10 -12.32 -25.26 -28.78
C LYS A 10 -11.48 -24.01 -28.74
N MET A 11 -11.14 -23.56 -27.51
CA MET A 11 -10.15 -22.53 -27.27
C MET A 11 -8.83 -22.98 -27.90
N GLY A 12 -8.50 -22.42 -29.05
CA GLY A 12 -7.23 -22.65 -29.71
C GLY A 12 -6.12 -22.26 -28.74
N SER A 13 -5.17 -23.14 -28.54
CA SER A 13 -3.86 -22.88 -27.96
C SER A 13 -3.22 -21.72 -28.74
N GLN A 14 -3.46 -20.46 -28.33
CA GLN A 14 -2.61 -19.35 -28.75
C GLN A 14 -1.26 -19.61 -28.11
N GLY A 15 -0.32 -20.00 -28.95
CA GLY A 15 1.01 -20.38 -28.56
C GLY A 15 1.65 -19.32 -27.67
N ASN A 16 2.41 -19.77 -26.71
CA ASN A 16 3.29 -19.06 -25.78
C ASN A 16 4.42 -18.27 -26.50
N ASN A 17 4.19 -17.87 -27.75
CA ASN A 17 5.18 -17.21 -28.58
C ASN A 17 5.40 -15.78 -28.08
N GLY A 18 6.50 -15.60 -27.33
CA GLY A 18 6.97 -14.29 -26.90
C GLY A 18 6.81 -13.97 -25.40
N LEU A 19 6.13 -14.82 -24.61
CA LEU A 19 6.05 -14.60 -23.15
C LEU A 19 7.34 -15.09 -22.49
N LEU A 20 8.10 -14.15 -21.91
CA LEU A 20 9.39 -14.43 -21.26
C LEU A 20 9.22 -14.74 -19.77
N PHE A 21 8.28 -14.06 -19.13
CA PHE A 21 8.04 -14.17 -17.69
C PHE A 21 6.60 -13.78 -17.38
N GLN A 22 5.97 -14.47 -16.40
CA GLN A 22 4.69 -14.05 -15.84
C GLN A 22 4.61 -14.39 -14.36
N ILE A 23 3.99 -13.49 -13.59
CA ILE A 23 3.68 -13.67 -12.18
C ILE A 23 2.23 -13.23 -11.93
N THR A 24 1.47 -14.03 -11.18
CA THR A 24 0.13 -13.60 -10.78
C THR A 24 0.22 -12.40 -9.86
N ILE A 25 -0.62 -11.38 -10.08
CA ILE A 25 -0.63 -10.18 -9.24
C ILE A 25 -0.87 -10.54 -7.77
N ASN A 26 -1.66 -11.57 -7.51
CA ASN A 26 -1.90 -12.08 -6.16
C ASN A 26 -0.61 -12.58 -5.46
N LYS A 27 0.27 -13.31 -6.16
CA LYS A 27 1.56 -13.74 -5.60
C LYS A 27 2.48 -12.55 -5.36
N LEU A 28 2.56 -11.65 -6.35
CA LEU A 28 3.36 -10.43 -6.24
C LEU A 28 2.91 -9.58 -5.05
N ALA A 29 1.59 -9.35 -4.91
CA ALA A 29 1.01 -8.60 -3.81
C ALA A 29 1.35 -9.21 -2.44
N LYS A 30 1.16 -10.50 -2.27
CA LYS A 30 1.49 -11.19 -1.01
C LYS A 30 2.96 -11.02 -0.63
N MET A 31 3.86 -11.17 -1.57
CA MET A 31 5.30 -10.97 -1.35
C MET A 31 5.59 -9.52 -0.96
N MET A 32 5.07 -8.55 -1.72
CA MET A 32 5.29 -7.12 -1.46
C MET A 32 4.81 -6.68 -0.09
N LEU A 33 3.64 -7.16 0.34
CA LEU A 33 3.00 -6.72 1.58
C LEU A 33 3.56 -7.45 2.81
N PHE A 34 4.08 -8.66 2.63
CA PHE A 34 4.78 -9.38 3.69
C PHE A 34 6.08 -8.67 4.11
N LEU A 35 6.80 -8.07 3.16
CA LEU A 35 8.11 -7.45 3.43
C LEU A 35 8.05 -6.31 4.46
N PRO A 36 7.22 -5.26 4.33
CA PRO A 36 7.16 -4.19 5.34
C PRO A 36 6.61 -4.69 6.67
N PHE A 37 5.65 -5.63 6.66
CA PHE A 37 5.14 -6.24 7.89
C PHE A 37 6.25 -7.01 8.64
N PHE A 38 6.99 -7.86 7.92
CA PHE A 38 8.13 -8.59 8.48
C PHE A 38 9.21 -7.63 8.98
N GLY A 39 9.57 -6.63 8.17
CA GLY A 39 10.59 -5.64 8.53
C GLY A 39 10.22 -4.87 9.80
N ALA A 40 8.98 -4.37 9.90
CA ALA A 40 8.49 -3.68 11.09
C ALA A 40 8.50 -4.59 12.33
N ALA A 41 7.92 -5.80 12.21
CA ALA A 41 7.88 -6.75 13.32
C ALA A 41 9.29 -7.13 13.80
N PHE A 42 10.20 -7.43 12.87
CA PHE A 42 11.59 -7.72 13.20
C PHE A 42 12.25 -6.56 13.95
N CYS A 43 12.14 -5.34 13.43
CA CYS A 43 12.80 -4.18 14.03
C CYS A 43 12.24 -3.85 15.42
N ILE A 44 10.92 -3.90 15.60
CA ILE A 44 10.28 -3.64 16.89
C ILE A 44 10.68 -4.69 17.92
N ILE A 45 10.59 -5.98 17.57
CA ILE A 45 10.95 -7.08 18.48
C ILE A 45 12.42 -7.01 18.84
N TRP A 46 13.30 -6.80 17.86
CA TRP A 46 14.73 -6.69 18.10
C TRP A 46 15.06 -5.50 19.00
N SER A 47 14.47 -4.34 18.77
CA SER A 47 14.66 -3.15 19.61
C SER A 47 14.18 -3.36 21.05
N ILE A 48 13.05 -4.06 21.23
CA ILE A 48 12.56 -4.38 22.59
C ILE A 48 13.50 -5.33 23.34
N ILE A 49 14.12 -6.29 22.64
CA ILE A 49 14.98 -7.29 23.29
C ILE A 49 16.38 -6.73 23.57
N TYR A 50 16.98 -6.00 22.64
CA TYR A 50 18.40 -5.64 22.69
C TYR A 50 18.67 -4.14 22.89
N ASP A 51 17.74 -3.25 22.50
CA ASP A 51 17.93 -1.80 22.49
C ASP A 51 16.81 -1.05 23.25
N PHE A 52 16.18 -1.69 24.24
CA PHE A 52 14.95 -1.21 24.87
C PHE A 52 15.05 0.22 25.41
N GLU A 53 16.01 0.50 26.28
CA GLU A 53 16.15 1.81 26.91
C GLU A 53 16.40 2.93 25.88
N SER A 54 17.28 2.67 24.91
CA SER A 54 17.65 3.65 23.90
C SER A 54 16.53 3.87 22.87
N SER A 55 15.80 2.82 22.49
CA SER A 55 14.71 2.92 21.50
C SER A 55 13.40 3.47 22.06
N THR A 56 13.19 3.39 23.39
CA THR A 56 12.00 3.94 24.08
C THR A 56 12.26 5.30 24.73
N SER A 57 13.50 5.77 24.77
CA SER A 57 13.84 7.07 25.34
C SER A 57 13.32 8.22 24.47
N THR A 58 12.84 9.27 25.12
CA THR A 58 12.40 10.52 24.48
C THR A 58 13.05 11.72 25.15
N HIS A 59 12.92 12.90 24.55
CA HIS A 59 13.38 14.15 25.13
C HIS A 59 12.78 14.44 26.52
N CYS A 60 11.59 13.90 26.79
CA CYS A 60 10.89 14.04 28.08
C CYS A 60 11.52 13.22 29.22
N ARG A 61 12.36 12.24 28.93
CA ARG A 61 13.01 11.35 29.91
C ARG A 61 12.04 10.65 30.88
N VAL A 62 10.80 10.43 30.45
CA VAL A 62 9.79 9.68 31.18
C VAL A 62 9.76 8.23 30.73
N GLN A 63 9.21 7.34 31.58
CA GLN A 63 9.14 5.92 31.27
C GLN A 63 8.21 5.63 30.09
N ASN A 64 8.70 4.87 29.11
CA ASN A 64 7.97 4.37 27.96
C ASN A 64 8.23 2.86 27.80
N TYR A 65 7.31 2.17 27.11
CA TYR A 65 7.29 0.70 27.04
C TYR A 65 7.35 0.18 25.58
N LEU A 66 7.02 1.03 24.61
CA LEU A 66 7.06 0.70 23.18
C LEU A 66 7.86 1.74 22.42
N PRO A 67 8.81 1.33 21.58
CA PRO A 67 9.50 2.23 20.67
C PRO A 67 8.55 2.70 19.55
N SER A 68 8.69 3.92 19.04
CA SER A 68 8.08 4.28 17.75
C SER A 68 8.72 3.48 16.62
N ILE A 69 8.03 3.36 15.47
CA ILE A 69 8.62 2.70 14.29
C ILE A 69 9.92 3.42 13.89
N SER A 70 9.89 4.76 13.82
CA SER A 70 11.08 5.55 13.46
C SER A 70 12.26 5.30 14.42
N SER A 71 12.00 5.16 15.71
CA SER A 71 13.03 4.85 16.70
C SER A 71 13.58 3.43 16.52
N ALA A 72 12.70 2.45 16.29
CA ALA A 72 13.09 1.05 16.12
C ALA A 72 13.89 0.78 14.83
N ILE A 73 13.65 1.55 13.75
CA ILE A 73 14.25 1.28 12.42
C ILE A 73 15.44 2.17 12.07
N GLY A 74 15.59 3.32 12.72
CA GLY A 74 16.48 4.38 12.24
C GLY A 74 17.90 4.36 12.79
N GLY A 75 18.06 4.06 14.06
CA GLY A 75 19.31 4.27 14.81
C GLY A 75 20.23 3.08 14.87
N TYR A 76 19.73 1.87 14.84
CA TYR A 76 20.42 0.65 15.26
C TYR A 76 20.66 -0.35 14.13
N THR A 77 21.63 -1.22 14.30
CA THR A 77 21.93 -2.36 13.43
C THR A 77 21.66 -3.67 14.22
N PRO A 78 21.02 -4.69 13.59
CA PRO A 78 20.75 -4.87 12.15
C PRO A 78 19.45 -4.22 11.65
N GLN A 79 18.63 -3.64 12.53
CA GLN A 79 17.26 -3.16 12.23
C GLN A 79 17.25 -2.24 10.99
N ARG A 80 18.14 -1.24 10.93
CA ARG A 80 18.26 -0.29 9.82
C ARG A 80 18.41 -0.99 8.46
N TYR A 81 19.23 -2.01 8.38
CA TYR A 81 19.49 -2.73 7.13
C TYR A 81 18.31 -3.61 6.73
N VAL A 82 17.75 -4.35 7.68
CA VAL A 82 16.58 -5.21 7.43
C VAL A 82 15.42 -4.36 6.92
N TRP A 83 15.13 -3.23 7.58
CA TRP A 83 14.07 -2.32 7.17
C TRP A 83 14.30 -1.77 5.76
N ARG A 84 15.47 -1.20 5.48
CA ARG A 84 15.83 -0.62 4.19
C ARG A 84 15.69 -1.63 3.04
N ILE A 85 16.15 -2.86 3.23
CA ILE A 85 16.02 -3.93 2.23
C ILE A 85 14.55 -4.30 2.01
N CYS A 86 13.78 -4.52 3.09
CA CYS A 86 12.37 -4.85 2.99
C CYS A 86 11.57 -3.78 2.25
N ILE A 87 11.79 -2.50 2.57
CA ILE A 87 11.08 -1.39 1.93
C ILE A 87 11.53 -1.17 0.48
N ALA A 88 12.81 -1.30 0.16
CA ALA A 88 13.28 -1.21 -1.22
C ALA A 88 12.61 -2.26 -2.12
N LEU A 89 12.56 -3.52 -1.66
CA LEU A 89 11.90 -4.62 -2.36
C LEU A 89 10.37 -4.45 -2.42
N HIS A 90 9.76 -3.82 -1.42
CA HIS A 90 8.33 -3.50 -1.39
C HIS A 90 7.97 -2.37 -2.36
N CYS A 91 8.73 -1.28 -2.37
CA CYS A 91 8.39 -0.08 -3.13
C CYS A 91 8.51 -0.27 -4.65
N SER A 92 9.53 -0.99 -5.12
CA SER A 92 9.80 -1.14 -6.55
C SER A 92 8.61 -1.70 -7.34
N PRO A 93 7.99 -2.82 -6.97
CA PRO A 93 6.82 -3.35 -7.68
C PRO A 93 5.55 -2.49 -7.50
N ARG A 94 5.45 -1.68 -6.44
CA ARG A 94 4.28 -0.81 -6.20
C ARG A 94 4.07 0.21 -7.31
N PHE A 95 5.14 0.73 -7.93
CA PHE A 95 5.00 1.64 -9.07
C PHE A 95 4.29 0.98 -10.25
N PHE A 96 4.61 -0.29 -10.56
CA PHE A 96 3.92 -1.03 -11.61
C PHE A 96 2.44 -1.28 -11.27
N ILE A 97 2.15 -1.58 -10.00
CA ILE A 97 0.77 -1.75 -9.54
C ILE A 97 0.01 -0.43 -9.63
N THR A 98 0.63 0.69 -9.29
CA THR A 98 0.02 2.03 -9.42
C THR A 98 -0.36 2.33 -10.87
N ALA A 99 0.55 2.08 -11.81
CA ALA A 99 0.27 2.20 -13.25
C ALA A 99 -0.83 1.24 -13.69
N GLY A 100 -0.83 0.00 -13.18
CA GLY A 100 -1.89 -0.98 -13.42
C GLY A 100 -3.27 -0.51 -12.95
N TYR A 101 -3.38 0.05 -11.76
CA TYR A 101 -4.63 0.64 -11.26
C TYR A 101 -5.10 1.82 -12.11
N TYR A 102 -4.19 2.70 -12.52
CA TYR A 102 -4.53 3.81 -13.40
C TYR A 102 -5.09 3.30 -14.74
N THR A 103 -4.37 2.39 -15.39
CA THR A 103 -4.80 1.80 -16.68
C THR A 103 -6.13 1.07 -16.53
N PHE A 104 -6.29 0.27 -15.48
CA PHE A 104 -7.53 -0.46 -15.22
C PHE A 104 -8.71 0.49 -14.99
N ASN A 105 -8.56 1.50 -14.13
CA ASN A 105 -9.63 2.46 -13.87
C ASN A 105 -9.95 3.30 -15.10
N SER A 106 -8.96 3.65 -15.94
CA SER A 106 -9.17 4.41 -17.16
C SER A 106 -10.02 3.71 -18.23
N GLN A 107 -10.20 2.40 -18.12
CA GLN A 107 -11.07 1.61 -19.00
C GLN A 107 -12.58 1.80 -18.69
N PHE A 108 -12.93 2.25 -17.48
CA PHE A 108 -14.32 2.50 -17.15
C PHE A 108 -14.81 3.80 -17.78
N HIS A 109 -16.01 3.74 -18.39
CA HIS A 109 -16.69 4.90 -18.95
C HIS A 109 -17.88 5.25 -18.05
N VAL A 110 -17.86 6.43 -17.44
CA VAL A 110 -18.84 6.83 -16.41
C VAL A 110 -19.84 7.90 -16.92
N GLY A 111 -20.10 7.91 -18.23
CA GLY A 111 -21.07 8.83 -18.84
C GLY A 111 -20.55 10.27 -18.93
N THR A 112 -21.41 11.25 -18.65
CA THR A 112 -21.11 12.69 -18.84
C THR A 112 -19.94 13.19 -17.97
N LYS A 113 -19.67 12.58 -16.84
CA LYS A 113 -18.58 12.97 -15.89
C LYS A 113 -17.28 12.19 -16.11
N ASN A 114 -17.11 11.60 -17.30
CA ASN A 114 -15.95 10.75 -17.59
C ASN A 114 -14.60 11.47 -17.43
N ASN A 115 -14.52 12.76 -17.78
CA ASN A 115 -13.29 13.54 -17.62
C ASN A 115 -12.93 13.74 -16.15
N LEU A 116 -13.89 14.01 -15.27
CA LEU A 116 -13.67 14.12 -13.83
C LEU A 116 -13.24 12.78 -13.23
N TYR A 117 -13.87 11.68 -13.67
CA TYR A 117 -13.49 10.34 -13.23
C TYR A 117 -12.03 9.99 -13.59
N LYS A 118 -11.62 10.26 -14.83
CA LYS A 118 -10.23 10.04 -15.28
C LYS A 118 -9.24 10.93 -14.54
N LEU A 119 -9.63 12.19 -14.27
CA LEU A 119 -8.81 13.09 -13.45
C LEU A 119 -8.60 12.54 -12.05
N LEU A 120 -9.66 12.06 -11.37
CA LEU A 120 -9.55 11.45 -10.05
C LEU A 120 -8.74 10.15 -10.07
N ALA A 121 -8.88 9.32 -11.11
CA ALA A 121 -8.04 8.12 -11.28
C ALA A 121 -6.55 8.50 -11.46
N GLY A 122 -6.26 9.56 -12.21
CA GLY A 122 -4.91 10.11 -12.34
C GLY A 122 -4.38 10.67 -11.03
N LEU A 123 -5.21 11.40 -10.27
CA LEU A 123 -4.85 11.91 -8.95
C LEU A 123 -4.51 10.77 -7.98
N CYS A 124 -5.29 9.67 -7.98
CA CYS A 124 -4.95 8.48 -7.18
C CYS A 124 -3.56 7.92 -7.55
N ALA A 125 -3.23 7.84 -8.84
CA ALA A 125 -1.92 7.36 -9.27
C ALA A 125 -0.78 8.29 -8.81
N ILE A 126 -0.98 9.60 -8.89
CA ILE A 126 -0.01 10.60 -8.41
C ILE A 126 0.16 10.50 -6.90
N LEU A 127 -0.92 10.48 -6.13
CA LEU A 127 -0.87 10.39 -4.67
C LEU A 127 -0.16 9.11 -4.21
N ASN A 128 -0.48 7.96 -4.81
CA ASN A 128 0.20 6.70 -4.48
C ASN A 128 1.69 6.73 -4.87
N SER A 129 2.04 7.38 -5.97
CA SER A 129 3.45 7.55 -6.36
C SER A 129 4.22 8.44 -5.38
N ILE A 130 3.62 9.53 -4.92
CA ILE A 130 4.21 10.41 -3.90
C ILE A 130 4.33 9.67 -2.56
N GLU A 131 3.31 8.91 -2.16
CA GLU A 131 3.36 8.04 -0.98
C GLU A 131 4.57 7.08 -1.03
N ILE A 132 4.78 6.39 -2.15
CA ILE A 132 5.91 5.48 -2.33
C ILE A 132 7.25 6.21 -2.24
N LEU A 133 7.39 7.36 -2.91
CA LEU A 133 8.61 8.17 -2.87
C LEU A 133 8.89 8.70 -1.47
N ALA A 134 7.87 9.20 -0.78
CA ALA A 134 7.99 9.67 0.60
C ALA A 134 8.43 8.53 1.53
N LEU A 135 7.87 7.31 1.37
CA LEU A 135 8.30 6.14 2.13
C LEU A 135 9.76 5.75 1.85
N VAL A 136 10.22 5.87 0.60
CA VAL A 136 11.63 5.63 0.25
C VAL A 136 12.55 6.65 0.93
N VAL A 137 12.21 7.94 0.90
CA VAL A 137 13.00 8.99 1.56
C VAL A 137 13.00 8.80 3.08
N LEU A 138 11.82 8.59 3.68
CA LEU A 138 11.63 8.32 5.11
C LEU A 138 12.47 7.13 5.59
N THR A 139 12.55 6.07 4.77
CA THR A 139 13.31 4.86 5.08
C THR A 139 14.82 5.06 5.00
N ASN A 140 15.29 5.81 4.01
CA ASN A 140 16.72 5.98 3.77
C ASN A 140 17.36 7.09 4.62
N ILE A 141 16.58 8.10 5.01
CA ILE A 141 17.03 9.20 5.87
C ILE A 141 16.35 9.04 7.23
N SER A 142 17.08 8.51 8.21
CA SER A 142 16.54 8.30 9.56
C SER A 142 16.42 9.61 10.35
N SER A 143 15.61 9.60 11.40
CA SER A 143 15.44 10.72 12.32
C SER A 143 16.75 11.14 13.01
N THR A 144 17.70 10.20 13.14
CA THR A 144 19.03 10.47 13.70
C THR A 144 20.01 11.07 12.68
N GLU A 145 19.81 10.83 11.38
CA GLU A 145 20.63 11.40 10.30
C GLU A 145 20.19 12.82 9.92
N ASN A 146 18.89 13.03 9.70
CA ASN A 146 18.30 14.35 9.44
C ASN A 146 16.84 14.37 9.87
N PHE A 147 16.56 14.91 11.05
CA PHE A 147 15.22 14.95 11.62
C PHE A 147 14.20 15.69 10.73
N ASN A 148 14.55 16.85 10.20
CA ASN A 148 13.62 17.66 9.40
C ASN A 148 13.19 16.95 8.11
N VAL A 149 14.13 16.31 7.40
CA VAL A 149 13.82 15.57 6.18
C VAL A 149 12.98 14.33 6.51
N HIS A 150 13.31 13.62 7.59
CA HIS A 150 12.57 12.46 8.06
C HIS A 150 11.13 12.81 8.43
N GLU A 151 10.93 13.84 9.25
CA GLU A 151 9.62 14.33 9.68
C GLU A 151 8.76 14.80 8.50
N ASN A 152 9.30 15.63 7.60
CA ASN A 152 8.58 16.07 6.42
C ASN A 152 8.20 14.91 5.49
N SER A 153 9.08 13.92 5.35
CA SER A 153 8.79 12.71 4.56
C SER A 153 7.71 11.85 5.22
N PHE A 154 7.72 11.74 6.55
CA PHE A 154 6.67 11.06 7.30
C PHE A 154 5.30 11.76 7.12
N ILE A 155 5.25 13.08 7.29
CA ILE A 155 4.02 13.85 7.08
C ILE A 155 3.52 13.70 5.64
N THR A 156 4.41 13.80 4.66
CA THR A 156 4.05 13.63 3.23
C THR A 156 3.51 12.23 2.98
N PHE A 157 4.18 11.19 3.48
CA PHE A 157 3.72 9.80 3.38
C PHE A 157 2.31 9.63 3.95
N MET A 158 2.07 10.10 5.16
CA MET A 158 0.78 9.94 5.83
C MET A 158 -0.34 10.68 5.11
N VAL A 159 -0.13 11.97 4.79
CA VAL A 159 -1.15 12.81 4.12
C VAL A 159 -1.50 12.25 2.74
N THR A 160 -0.50 11.89 1.94
CA THR A 160 -0.76 11.33 0.60
C THR A 160 -1.42 9.96 0.65
N SER A 161 -1.08 9.14 1.64
CA SER A 161 -1.71 7.85 1.89
C SER A 161 -3.21 7.99 2.22
N GLU A 162 -3.57 8.88 3.14
CA GLU A 162 -4.97 9.11 3.52
C GLU A 162 -5.81 9.61 2.34
N PHE A 163 -5.30 10.59 1.59
CA PHE A 163 -5.99 11.07 0.39
C PHE A 163 -6.07 9.99 -0.69
N TYR A 164 -5.03 9.18 -0.88
CA TYR A 164 -5.07 8.05 -1.79
C TYR A 164 -6.16 7.05 -1.40
N MET A 165 -6.22 6.64 -0.14
CA MET A 165 -7.24 5.71 0.35
C MET A 165 -8.64 6.26 0.15
N LEU A 166 -8.89 7.54 0.46
CA LEU A 166 -10.18 8.19 0.26
C LEU A 166 -10.58 8.22 -1.21
N PHE A 167 -9.73 8.79 -2.08
CA PHE A 167 -10.06 8.95 -3.49
C PHE A 167 -10.14 7.61 -4.22
N SER A 168 -9.33 6.64 -3.85
CA SER A 168 -9.40 5.31 -4.46
C SER A 168 -10.70 4.58 -4.08
N CYS A 169 -11.27 4.78 -2.88
CA CYS A 169 -12.61 4.30 -2.55
C CYS A 169 -13.68 4.92 -3.46
N ILE A 170 -13.59 6.23 -3.70
CA ILE A 170 -14.53 6.95 -4.55
C ILE A 170 -14.43 6.45 -6.00
N VAL A 171 -13.23 6.42 -6.57
CA VAL A 171 -12.95 5.93 -7.93
C VAL A 171 -13.40 4.49 -8.09
N PHE A 172 -13.10 3.63 -7.10
CA PHE A 172 -13.48 2.23 -7.10
C PHE A 172 -15.00 2.05 -7.20
N LYS A 173 -15.75 2.71 -6.32
CA LYS A 173 -17.22 2.63 -6.32
C LYS A 173 -17.79 3.20 -7.60
N TRP A 174 -17.36 4.40 -7.97
CA TRP A 174 -17.91 5.11 -9.13
C TRP A 174 -17.74 4.32 -10.43
N GLY A 175 -16.53 3.86 -10.74
CA GLY A 175 -16.28 3.08 -11.96
C GLY A 175 -17.12 1.78 -12.03
N ARG A 176 -17.32 1.12 -10.88
CA ARG A 176 -18.02 -0.18 -10.82
C ARG A 176 -19.54 -0.08 -10.69
N THR A 177 -20.08 1.10 -10.39
CA THR A 177 -21.54 1.32 -10.33
C THR A 177 -22.06 2.22 -11.45
N SER A 178 -21.19 2.65 -12.36
CA SER A 178 -21.58 3.50 -13.49
C SER A 178 -22.48 2.77 -14.48
N ASN A 179 -23.30 3.52 -15.21
CA ASN A 179 -24.18 3.01 -16.26
C ASN A 179 -25.14 1.89 -15.82
N GLY A 180 -25.60 1.89 -14.55
CA GLY A 180 -26.50 0.88 -14.02
C GLY A 180 -25.84 -0.47 -13.69
N ARG A 181 -24.50 -0.58 -13.82
CA ARG A 181 -23.77 -1.80 -13.43
C ARG A 181 -23.87 -2.01 -11.93
N GLN A 182 -24.10 -3.25 -11.54
CA GLN A 182 -23.99 -3.66 -10.13
C GLN A 182 -22.61 -4.28 -9.88
N MET A 183 -22.04 -3.97 -8.70
CA MET A 183 -20.80 -4.60 -8.25
C MET A 183 -21.01 -6.11 -8.01
N THR A 184 -20.06 -6.91 -8.46
CA THR A 184 -20.01 -8.34 -8.14
C THR A 184 -19.84 -8.57 -6.65
N PRO A 185 -20.15 -9.76 -6.09
CA PRO A 185 -19.93 -10.06 -4.68
C PRO A 185 -18.47 -9.82 -4.23
N LYS A 186 -17.50 -10.11 -5.10
CA LYS A 186 -16.08 -9.91 -4.85
C LYS A 186 -15.71 -8.42 -4.80
N GLU A 187 -16.22 -7.62 -5.75
CA GLU A 187 -16.03 -6.16 -5.75
C GLU A 187 -16.68 -5.51 -4.52
N LYS A 188 -17.86 -5.96 -4.11
CA LYS A 188 -18.51 -5.50 -2.86
C LYS A 188 -17.65 -5.80 -1.64
N LYS A 189 -17.08 -7.01 -1.57
CA LYS A 189 -16.19 -7.42 -0.47
C LYS A 189 -14.93 -6.54 -0.44
N SER A 190 -14.27 -6.32 -1.58
CA SER A 190 -13.11 -5.44 -1.69
C SER A 190 -13.45 -4.01 -1.26
N PHE A 191 -14.58 -3.47 -1.74
CA PHE A 191 -15.03 -2.13 -1.38
C PHE A 191 -15.28 -1.97 0.12
N HIS A 192 -15.95 -2.94 0.77
CA HIS A 192 -16.17 -2.88 2.22
C HIS A 192 -14.86 -2.92 3.02
N TYR A 193 -13.88 -3.74 2.60
CA TYR A 193 -12.57 -3.73 3.23
C TYR A 193 -11.84 -2.40 3.04
N LYS A 194 -11.88 -1.81 1.84
CA LYS A 194 -11.29 -0.49 1.59
C LYS A 194 -11.85 0.59 2.50
N ILE A 195 -13.18 0.68 2.61
CA ILE A 195 -13.85 1.68 3.47
C ILE A 195 -13.52 1.41 4.95
N ALA A 196 -13.64 0.16 5.42
CA ALA A 196 -13.38 -0.17 6.81
C ALA A 196 -11.93 0.13 7.21
N LEU A 197 -10.97 -0.25 6.35
CA LEU A 197 -9.55 0.01 6.59
C LEU A 197 -9.20 1.49 6.51
N PHE A 198 -9.80 2.25 5.60
CA PHE A 198 -9.63 3.70 5.55
C PHE A 198 -10.15 4.38 6.82
N LEU A 199 -11.37 4.06 7.26
CA LEU A 199 -11.95 4.64 8.46
C LEU A 199 -11.17 4.27 9.73
N PHE A 200 -10.69 3.03 9.79
CA PHE A 200 -9.84 2.58 10.89
C PHE A 200 -8.48 3.30 10.88
N ASN A 201 -7.83 3.40 9.71
CA ASN A 201 -6.53 4.04 9.55
C ASN A 201 -6.59 5.51 9.96
N ILE A 202 -7.53 6.31 9.41
CA ILE A 202 -7.67 7.72 9.73
C ILE A 202 -7.98 7.94 11.22
N SER A 203 -8.79 7.06 11.84
CA SER A 203 -9.07 7.14 13.28
C SER A 203 -7.80 6.89 14.12
N CYS A 204 -7.02 5.88 13.77
CA CYS A 204 -5.74 5.59 14.43
C CYS A 204 -4.73 6.73 14.21
N PHE A 205 -4.67 7.29 12.99
CA PHE A 205 -3.78 8.39 12.66
C PHE A 205 -4.09 9.67 13.45
N LEU A 206 -5.36 10.07 13.52
CA LEU A 206 -5.77 11.24 14.33
C LEU A 206 -5.48 11.02 15.82
N THR A 207 -5.68 9.80 16.33
CA THR A 207 -5.34 9.46 17.70
C THR A 207 -3.83 9.52 17.93
N ALA A 208 -3.02 9.01 17.00
CA ALA A 208 -1.56 9.08 17.07
C ALA A 208 -1.07 10.54 17.10
N ILE A 209 -1.62 11.41 16.23
CA ILE A 209 -1.30 12.86 16.23
C ILE A 209 -1.62 13.49 17.58
N TYR A 210 -2.80 13.23 18.13
CA TYR A 210 -3.18 13.75 19.43
C TYR A 210 -2.22 13.30 20.53
N LEU A 211 -1.86 12.03 20.59
CA LEU A 211 -0.95 11.48 21.58
C LEU A 211 0.47 12.02 21.42
N TYR A 212 0.94 12.23 20.19
CA TYR A 212 2.23 12.84 19.89
C TYR A 212 2.32 14.27 20.45
N PHE A 213 1.35 15.13 20.15
CA PHE A 213 1.31 16.48 20.69
C PHE A 213 1.15 16.50 22.21
N ARG A 214 0.32 15.61 22.76
CA ARG A 214 0.15 15.48 24.21
C ARG A 214 1.44 15.11 24.90
N HIS A 215 2.19 14.12 24.37
CA HIS A 215 3.49 13.75 24.90
C HIS A 215 4.48 14.91 24.87
N ASN A 216 4.57 15.61 23.75
CA ASN A 216 5.50 16.73 23.58
C ASN A 216 5.16 17.93 24.48
N SER A 217 3.88 18.13 24.81
CA SER A 217 3.44 19.27 25.63
C SER A 217 3.51 18.99 27.13
N TYR A 218 3.21 17.76 27.56
CA TYR A 218 3.02 17.44 28.97
C TYR A 218 4.01 16.44 29.54
N CYS A 219 4.82 15.78 28.71
CA CYS A 219 5.80 14.78 29.12
C CYS A 219 5.24 13.69 30.07
N GLU A 220 4.02 13.22 29.83
CA GLU A 220 3.39 12.19 30.64
C GLU A 220 4.00 10.81 30.34
N ALA A 221 4.26 10.01 31.40
CA ALA A 221 4.78 8.67 31.27
C ALA A 221 3.79 7.75 30.51
N GLY A 222 4.32 6.93 29.60
CA GLY A 222 3.56 5.97 28.81
C GLY A 222 2.73 6.54 27.64
N VAL A 223 2.56 7.86 27.53
CA VAL A 223 1.80 8.47 26.42
C VAL A 223 2.51 8.27 25.10
N TYR A 224 3.85 8.33 25.08
CA TYR A 224 4.62 8.02 23.88
C TYR A 224 4.48 6.55 23.44
N SER A 225 4.35 5.63 24.39
CA SER A 225 4.06 4.21 24.08
C SER A 225 2.68 4.01 23.46
N GLN A 226 1.69 4.79 23.88
CA GLN A 226 0.37 4.80 23.25
C GLN A 226 0.45 5.36 21.82
N PHE A 227 1.20 6.45 21.61
CA PHE A 227 1.49 6.97 20.27
C PHE A 227 2.12 5.88 19.39
N ALA A 228 3.17 5.21 19.85
CA ALA A 228 3.84 4.12 19.13
C ALA A 228 2.87 2.98 18.77
N PHE A 229 1.99 2.60 19.69
CA PHE A 229 0.97 1.58 19.43
C PHE A 229 0.01 1.99 18.31
N PHE A 230 -0.50 3.21 18.32
CA PHE A 230 -1.36 3.70 17.25
C PHE A 230 -0.60 3.88 15.92
N GLU A 231 0.67 4.25 15.95
CA GLU A 231 1.55 4.26 14.77
C GLU A 231 1.65 2.85 14.16
N TYR A 232 1.78 1.79 14.96
CA TYR A 232 1.76 0.41 14.47
C TYR A 232 0.44 0.06 13.79
N LEU A 233 -0.69 0.45 14.39
CA LEU A 233 -2.02 0.20 13.81
C LEU A 233 -2.19 0.93 12.47
N VAL A 234 -1.70 2.15 12.36
CA VAL A 234 -1.70 2.92 11.11
C VAL A 234 -0.90 2.19 10.02
N VAL A 235 0.31 1.75 10.31
CA VAL A 235 1.15 1.04 9.32
C VAL A 235 0.53 -0.30 8.93
N VAL A 236 0.03 -1.09 9.87
CA VAL A 236 -0.61 -2.38 9.59
C VAL A 236 -1.88 -2.21 8.78
N SER A 237 -2.72 -1.23 9.09
CA SER A 237 -3.95 -0.97 8.32
C SER A 237 -3.68 -0.39 6.93
N ASN A 238 -2.63 0.43 6.75
CA ASN A 238 -2.15 0.85 5.43
C ASN A 238 -1.70 -0.35 4.58
N ILE A 239 -0.89 -1.24 5.14
CA ILE A 239 -0.49 -2.48 4.48
C ILE A 239 -1.71 -3.31 4.10
N ALA A 240 -2.66 -3.48 5.01
CA ALA A 240 -3.90 -4.23 4.77
C ALA A 240 -4.78 -3.56 3.69
N TYR A 241 -4.80 -2.21 3.62
CA TYR A 241 -5.50 -1.50 2.56
C TYR A 241 -4.92 -1.85 1.18
N HIS A 242 -3.61 -1.80 1.03
CA HIS A 242 -2.96 -2.20 -0.21
C HIS A 242 -3.15 -3.70 -0.53
N TRP A 243 -3.34 -4.55 0.48
CA TRP A 243 -3.64 -5.98 0.27
C TRP A 243 -4.98 -6.21 -0.45
N THR A 244 -5.94 -5.27 -0.39
CA THR A 244 -7.21 -5.38 -1.12
C THR A 244 -7.03 -5.51 -2.64
N MET A 245 -5.85 -5.15 -3.18
CA MET A 245 -5.50 -5.39 -4.58
C MET A 245 -5.56 -6.87 -4.97
N CYS A 246 -5.34 -7.79 -4.02
CA CYS A 246 -5.49 -9.23 -4.26
C CYS A 246 -6.93 -9.62 -4.65
N LEU A 247 -7.93 -8.85 -4.17
CA LEU A 247 -9.33 -9.03 -4.53
C LEU A 247 -9.67 -8.34 -5.86
N ASP A 248 -8.99 -7.21 -6.15
CA ASP A 248 -9.25 -6.41 -7.34
C ASP A 248 -8.65 -7.03 -8.60
N PHE A 249 -7.49 -7.70 -8.47
CA PHE A 249 -6.69 -8.24 -9.57
C PHE A 249 -6.44 -9.75 -9.47
N ASP A 250 -7.36 -10.50 -8.85
CA ASP A 250 -7.21 -11.94 -8.63
C ASP A 250 -6.99 -12.74 -9.94
N ASP A 251 -7.66 -12.30 -11.02
CA ASP A 251 -7.61 -12.93 -12.34
C ASP A 251 -6.57 -12.28 -13.27
N TYR A 252 -5.63 -11.50 -12.73
CA TYR A 252 -4.64 -10.79 -13.52
C TYR A 252 -3.24 -11.33 -13.31
N VAL A 253 -2.46 -11.33 -14.38
CA VAL A 253 -1.04 -11.64 -14.36
C VAL A 253 -0.23 -10.43 -14.86
N LEU A 254 0.90 -10.19 -14.23
CA LEU A 254 1.93 -9.29 -14.73
C LEU A 254 2.89 -10.13 -15.58
N GLY A 255 3.05 -9.77 -16.84
CA GLY A 255 3.90 -10.51 -17.76
C GLY A 255 4.84 -9.62 -18.56
N LEU A 256 6.01 -10.16 -18.87
CA LEU A 256 6.95 -9.57 -19.81
C LEU A 256 6.85 -10.34 -21.11
N ARG A 257 6.44 -9.66 -22.19
CA ARG A 257 6.29 -10.25 -23.53
C ARG A 257 7.28 -9.64 -24.50
N LYS A 258 7.93 -10.47 -25.28
CA LYS A 258 8.74 -10.00 -26.42
C LYS A 258 7.80 -9.56 -27.54
N CYS A 259 7.78 -8.28 -27.85
CA CYS A 259 7.13 -7.77 -29.06
C CYS A 259 8.10 -7.94 -30.26
N ILE A 260 7.55 -8.03 -31.49
CA ILE A 260 8.36 -8.26 -32.68
C ILE A 260 9.35 -7.09 -32.90
N GLU A 261 9.05 -5.90 -32.36
CA GLU A 261 9.88 -4.69 -32.50
C GLU A 261 10.36 -4.08 -31.17
N SER A 262 9.80 -4.48 -30.03
CA SER A 262 10.16 -3.93 -28.70
C SER A 262 9.76 -4.85 -27.56
N MET A 263 10.34 -4.64 -26.36
CA MET A 263 9.86 -5.29 -25.13
C MET A 263 8.76 -4.44 -24.49
N GLU A 264 7.58 -5.01 -24.29
CA GLU A 264 6.46 -4.38 -23.58
C GLU A 264 6.15 -5.10 -22.28
N LEU A 265 5.88 -4.30 -21.23
CA LEU A 265 5.33 -4.78 -19.97
C LEU A 265 3.80 -4.75 -20.08
N THR A 266 3.16 -5.92 -20.06
CA THR A 266 1.71 -6.03 -20.26
C THR A 266 1.03 -6.66 -19.05
N ILE A 267 -0.09 -6.07 -18.62
CA ILE A 267 -1.00 -6.66 -17.63
C ILE A 267 -2.14 -7.34 -18.39
N ILE A 268 -2.26 -8.65 -18.25
CA ILE A 268 -3.22 -9.48 -18.99
C ILE A 268 -4.22 -10.08 -18.00
N LYS A 269 -5.51 -10.08 -18.39
CA LYS A 269 -6.56 -10.80 -17.67
C LYS A 269 -6.47 -12.30 -17.98
N THR A 270 -6.41 -13.13 -16.95
CA THR A 270 -6.57 -14.58 -17.12
C THR A 270 -8.07 -14.89 -17.32
N VAL A 271 -8.40 -15.47 -18.45
CA VAL A 271 -9.77 -15.91 -18.79
C VAL A 271 -10.06 -17.25 -18.14
#